data_a883b7d5104b2d7aaedc2527d13e0183
#
_entry.id   a883b7d5104b2d7aaedc2527d13e0183
#
_cell.length_a   1.000
_cell.length_b   1.000
_cell.length_c   1.000
_cell.angle_alpha   90.00
_cell.angle_beta   90.00
_cell.angle_gamma   90.00
#
_symmetry.space_group_name_H-M   'P 1'
#
loop_
_entity.id
_entity.type
_entity.pdbx_description
1 polymer ?
#
loop_
_entity_poly.entity_id
_entity_poly.type
_entity_poly.pdbx_seq_one_letter_code
_entity_poly.pdbx_strand_id
1 'polypeptide(L)'
;MSVEAIRPAVELGIGGRLSEFGRKAWAVCWPKLLAVGIALGLWELVFLSRWKPDFLLPSPATTLATLKEIVTEDIFWREVSTTMQRGVIGFFFALIIGSALGIAVSQWRVLRVGVGSMITGLQTMPSIAWFPLAILLFGLRESAIMFVIILGAAPSIANGIISGIDEVPPSLLRAGHMLGARGVNRYRHVVLPAALPSYISGLKQGWAFAWRSLMAGELLVLIPDHPSLGGALSLARTSLQADRLLAFMIVILIIGMVIDALFSTLSKFVRERRGLTGL
;
A
#
# COMPACT_ATOMS: atom_id res chain seq x y z
N MET A 1 32.69 -50.05 -9.86
CA MET A 1 33.44 -48.80 -9.70
C MET A 1 33.06 -47.90 -10.89
N SER A 2 32.06 -47.07 -10.72
CA SER A 2 31.58 -46.15 -11.75
C SER A 2 32.00 -44.75 -11.35
N VAL A 3 32.90 -44.17 -12.13
CA VAL A 3 33.40 -42.81 -11.99
C VAL A 3 32.31 -41.87 -12.50
N GLU A 4 31.57 -41.27 -11.59
CA GLU A 4 30.58 -40.25 -11.90
C GLU A 4 31.31 -38.95 -12.28
N ALA A 5 31.21 -38.60 -13.54
CA ALA A 5 31.88 -37.46 -14.14
C ALA A 5 31.38 -36.15 -13.51
N ILE A 6 32.26 -35.49 -12.80
CA ILE A 6 32.12 -34.09 -12.35
C ILE A 6 31.94 -33.20 -13.61
N ARG A 7 30.72 -32.77 -13.88
CA ARG A 7 30.47 -31.74 -14.91
C ARG A 7 31.07 -30.42 -14.44
N PRO A 8 31.98 -29.80 -15.20
CA PRO A 8 32.50 -28.50 -14.86
C PRO A 8 31.36 -27.49 -14.91
N ALA A 9 31.26 -26.65 -13.88
CA ALA A 9 30.37 -25.46 -13.88
C ALA A 9 30.79 -24.57 -15.04
N VAL A 10 29.95 -24.52 -16.07
CA VAL A 10 30.15 -23.61 -17.20
C VAL A 10 30.15 -22.18 -16.68
N GLU A 11 31.32 -21.56 -16.71
CA GLU A 11 31.47 -20.13 -16.52
C GLU A 11 30.70 -19.42 -17.65
N LEU A 12 29.48 -19.00 -17.35
CA LEU A 12 28.74 -18.12 -18.23
C LEU A 12 29.48 -16.78 -18.27
N GLY A 13 30.11 -16.49 -19.39
CA GLY A 13 30.76 -15.22 -19.66
C GLY A 13 29.78 -14.05 -19.44
N ILE A 14 30.31 -12.84 -19.26
CA ILE A 14 29.54 -11.59 -18.97
C ILE A 14 28.35 -11.42 -19.91
N GLY A 15 28.47 -11.82 -21.19
CA GLY A 15 27.40 -11.82 -22.20
C GLY A 15 26.24 -12.79 -21.88
N GLY A 16 26.52 -13.96 -21.29
CA GLY A 16 25.51 -14.93 -20.88
C GLY A 16 24.70 -14.46 -19.66
N ARG A 17 25.35 -13.77 -18.72
CA ARG A 17 24.66 -13.18 -17.56
C ARG A 17 23.75 -12.01 -17.94
N LEU A 18 24.17 -11.17 -18.89
CA LEU A 18 23.37 -10.04 -19.39
C LEU A 18 22.14 -10.56 -20.17
N SER A 19 22.28 -11.60 -20.99
CA SER A 19 21.15 -12.18 -21.71
C SER A 19 20.15 -12.91 -20.79
N GLU A 20 20.64 -13.55 -19.75
CA GLU A 20 19.78 -14.18 -18.73
C GLU A 20 19.03 -13.14 -17.88
N PHE A 21 19.69 -12.04 -17.50
CA PHE A 21 19.07 -10.93 -16.81
C PHE A 21 18.03 -10.24 -17.68
N GLY A 22 18.33 -9.98 -18.96
CA GLY A 22 17.38 -9.42 -19.93
C GLY A 22 16.15 -10.32 -20.12
N ARG A 23 16.35 -11.63 -20.25
CA ARG A 23 15.26 -12.60 -20.40
C ARG A 23 14.39 -12.71 -19.13
N LYS A 24 14.99 -12.70 -17.93
CA LYS A 24 14.25 -12.67 -16.66
C LYS A 24 13.49 -11.36 -16.48
N ALA A 25 14.11 -10.22 -16.78
CA ALA A 25 13.45 -8.92 -16.75
C ALA A 25 12.28 -8.86 -17.74
N TRP A 26 12.48 -9.33 -18.96
CA TRP A 26 11.43 -9.40 -19.99
C TRP A 26 10.27 -10.31 -19.54
N ALA A 27 10.56 -11.49 -19.01
CA ALA A 27 9.55 -12.42 -18.51
C ALA A 27 8.67 -11.83 -17.39
N VAL A 28 9.19 -10.87 -16.61
CA VAL A 28 8.44 -10.16 -15.56
C VAL A 28 7.70 -8.94 -16.11
N CYS A 29 8.26 -8.25 -17.11
CA CYS A 29 7.70 -7.00 -17.62
C CYS A 29 6.61 -7.21 -18.69
N TRP A 30 6.76 -8.22 -19.59
CA TRP A 30 5.83 -8.39 -20.69
C TRP A 30 4.37 -8.66 -20.28
N PRO A 31 4.07 -9.44 -19.20
CA PRO A 31 2.68 -9.65 -18.80
C PRO A 31 2.04 -8.35 -18.26
N LYS A 32 2.85 -7.49 -17.62
CA LYS A 32 2.38 -6.18 -17.13
C LYS A 32 2.10 -5.23 -18.28
N LEU A 33 3.00 -5.19 -19.29
CA LEU A 33 2.80 -4.39 -20.49
C LEU A 33 1.59 -4.87 -21.29
N LEU A 34 1.39 -6.18 -21.40
CA LEU A 34 0.21 -6.75 -22.03
C LEU A 34 -1.08 -6.35 -21.29
N ALA A 35 -1.10 -6.42 -19.95
CA ALA A 35 -2.25 -6.00 -19.15
C ALA A 35 -2.58 -4.51 -19.35
N VAL A 36 -1.56 -3.65 -19.36
CA VAL A 36 -1.73 -2.21 -19.66
C VAL A 36 -2.22 -2.01 -21.09
N GLY A 37 -1.66 -2.73 -22.06
CA GLY A 37 -2.12 -2.66 -23.47
C GLY A 37 -3.57 -3.09 -23.63
N ILE A 38 -4.00 -4.17 -22.96
CA ILE A 38 -5.40 -4.61 -22.96
C ILE A 38 -6.30 -3.54 -22.34
N ALA A 39 -5.91 -2.96 -21.19
CA ALA A 39 -6.71 -1.93 -20.52
C ALA A 39 -6.86 -0.67 -21.41
N LEU A 40 -5.77 -0.21 -22.02
CA LEU A 40 -5.81 0.92 -22.95
C LEU A 40 -6.60 0.58 -24.21
N GLY A 41 -6.48 -0.63 -24.75
CA GLY A 41 -7.24 -1.08 -25.90
C GLY A 41 -8.75 -1.16 -25.62
N LEU A 42 -9.15 -1.65 -24.46
CA LEU A 42 -10.54 -1.65 -24.03
C LEU A 42 -11.08 -0.23 -23.85
N TRP A 43 -10.29 0.67 -23.25
CA TRP A 43 -10.67 2.07 -23.13
C TRP A 43 -10.85 2.72 -24.50
N GLU A 44 -9.91 2.53 -25.43
CA GLU A 44 -10.01 3.05 -26.81
C GLU A 44 -11.23 2.48 -27.54
N LEU A 45 -11.54 1.19 -27.38
CA LEU A 45 -12.75 0.57 -27.96
C LEU A 45 -14.03 1.20 -27.42
N VAL A 46 -14.08 1.48 -26.10
CA VAL A 46 -15.23 2.17 -25.50
C VAL A 46 -15.34 3.60 -26.02
N PHE A 47 -14.22 4.31 -26.16
CA PHE A 47 -14.19 5.64 -26.78
C PHE A 47 -14.71 5.61 -28.23
N LEU A 48 -14.18 4.70 -29.06
CA LEU A 48 -14.60 4.55 -30.47
C LEU A 48 -16.05 4.13 -30.64
N SER A 49 -16.64 3.44 -29.66
CA SER A 49 -18.05 3.08 -29.68
C SER A 49 -18.99 4.29 -29.59
N ARG A 50 -18.46 5.47 -29.26
CA ARG A 50 -19.21 6.73 -29.06
C ARG A 50 -20.39 6.59 -28.10
N TRP A 51 -20.25 5.66 -27.11
CA TRP A 51 -21.26 5.47 -26.08
C TRP A 51 -21.52 6.74 -25.26
N LYS A 52 -20.49 7.57 -25.08
CA LYS A 52 -20.57 8.89 -24.44
C LYS A 52 -19.90 9.94 -25.30
N PRO A 53 -20.30 11.22 -25.19
CA PRO A 53 -19.62 12.33 -25.83
C PRO A 53 -18.14 12.43 -25.37
N ASP A 54 -17.27 12.95 -26.25
CA ASP A 54 -15.82 13.04 -26.05
C ASP A 54 -15.44 13.87 -24.80
N PHE A 55 -16.27 14.85 -24.43
CA PHE A 55 -16.05 15.68 -23.23
C PHE A 55 -16.36 14.93 -21.91
N LEU A 56 -17.09 13.79 -21.94
CA LEU A 56 -17.35 12.94 -20.78
C LEU A 56 -16.43 11.73 -20.73
N LEU A 57 -16.03 11.21 -21.88
CA LEU A 57 -15.15 10.07 -22.00
C LEU A 57 -14.08 10.37 -23.05
N PRO A 58 -13.01 11.08 -22.73
CA PRO A 58 -11.92 11.39 -23.65
C PRO A 58 -11.12 10.13 -24.04
N SER A 59 -10.41 10.22 -25.16
CA SER A 59 -9.53 9.14 -25.59
C SER A 59 -8.34 8.97 -24.66
N PRO A 60 -7.71 7.77 -24.58
CA PRO A 60 -6.45 7.57 -23.90
C PRO A 60 -5.37 8.57 -24.35
N ALA A 61 -5.29 8.86 -25.65
CA ALA A 61 -4.32 9.79 -26.20
C ALA A 61 -4.51 11.23 -25.67
N THR A 62 -5.75 11.73 -25.65
CA THR A 62 -6.09 13.05 -25.10
C THR A 62 -5.73 13.10 -23.60
N THR A 63 -6.13 12.10 -22.84
CA THR A 63 -5.83 12.04 -21.39
C THR A 63 -4.32 12.01 -21.12
N LEU A 64 -3.53 11.28 -21.91
CA LEU A 64 -2.07 11.25 -21.75
C LEU A 64 -1.42 12.58 -22.17
N ALA A 65 -1.97 13.28 -23.14
CA ALA A 65 -1.52 14.63 -23.51
C ALA A 65 -1.79 15.62 -22.37
N THR A 66 -3.00 15.61 -21.80
CA THR A 66 -3.37 16.41 -20.63
C THR A 66 -2.51 16.05 -19.41
N LEU A 67 -2.22 14.77 -19.18
CA LEU A 67 -1.32 14.34 -18.10
C LEU A 67 0.08 14.95 -18.26
N LYS A 68 0.63 14.94 -19.49
CA LYS A 68 1.93 15.56 -19.77
C LYS A 68 1.91 17.06 -19.49
N GLU A 69 0.83 17.76 -19.81
CA GLU A 69 0.65 19.18 -19.51
C GLU A 69 0.61 19.44 -17.99
N ILE A 70 -0.26 18.72 -17.27
CA ILE A 70 -0.42 18.86 -15.81
C ILE A 70 0.91 18.67 -15.08
N VAL A 71 1.72 17.68 -15.45
CA VAL A 71 3.02 17.41 -14.78
C VAL A 71 4.00 18.58 -14.93
N THR A 72 3.83 19.45 -15.92
CA THR A 72 4.66 20.66 -16.10
C THR A 72 4.15 21.87 -15.30
N GLU A 73 2.96 21.79 -14.72
CA GLU A 73 2.39 22.86 -13.90
C GLU A 73 3.01 22.83 -12.50
N ASP A 74 3.44 23.98 -11.96
CA ASP A 74 4.00 24.06 -10.59
C ASP A 74 2.98 23.66 -9.51
N ILE A 75 1.70 23.92 -9.77
CA ILE A 75 0.60 23.57 -8.85
C ILE A 75 0.51 22.06 -8.64
N PHE A 76 0.77 21.24 -9.67
CA PHE A 76 0.73 19.79 -9.60
C PHE A 76 1.68 19.24 -8.54
N TRP A 77 2.92 19.73 -8.48
CA TRP A 77 3.91 19.24 -7.51
C TRP A 77 3.56 19.67 -6.08
N ARG A 78 2.87 20.81 -5.92
CA ARG A 78 2.31 21.21 -4.62
C ARG A 78 1.18 20.28 -4.19
N GLU A 79 0.27 19.91 -5.10
CA GLU A 79 -0.82 18.95 -4.85
C GLU A 79 -0.26 17.58 -4.45
N VAL A 80 0.71 17.06 -5.19
CA VAL A 80 1.41 15.80 -4.86
C VAL A 80 2.06 15.89 -3.49
N SER A 81 2.79 16.97 -3.21
CA SER A 81 3.49 17.15 -1.94
C SER A 81 2.52 17.20 -0.76
N THR A 82 1.43 17.96 -0.86
CA THR A 82 0.40 18.08 0.19
C THR A 82 -0.24 16.71 0.47
N THR A 83 -0.66 16.02 -0.57
CA THR A 83 -1.26 14.68 -0.45
C THR A 83 -0.29 13.67 0.17
N MET A 84 0.97 13.68 -0.26
CA MET A 84 1.99 12.78 0.30
C MET A 84 2.31 13.09 1.75
N GLN A 85 2.41 14.36 2.13
CA GLN A 85 2.62 14.76 3.52
C GLN A 85 1.47 14.29 4.42
N ARG A 86 0.22 14.49 4.01
CA ARG A 86 -0.96 13.98 4.72
C ARG A 86 -0.92 12.47 4.87
N GLY A 87 -0.63 11.76 3.80
CA GLY A 87 -0.54 10.30 3.79
C GLY A 87 0.52 9.77 4.75
N VAL A 88 1.73 10.34 4.68
CA VAL A 88 2.87 9.92 5.54
C VAL A 88 2.59 10.25 7.01
N ILE A 89 2.13 11.46 7.31
CA ILE A 89 1.82 11.88 8.70
C ILE A 89 0.68 11.03 9.27
N GLY A 90 -0.42 10.87 8.54
CA GLY A 90 -1.56 10.06 8.99
C GLY A 90 -1.18 8.59 9.19
N PHE A 91 -0.38 8.03 8.28
CA PHE A 91 0.12 6.67 8.42
C PHE A 91 1.09 6.51 9.59
N PHE A 92 1.93 7.51 9.87
CA PHE A 92 2.83 7.51 11.02
C PHE A 92 2.05 7.44 12.35
N PHE A 93 1.00 8.23 12.49
CA PHE A 93 0.13 8.13 13.67
C PHE A 93 -0.62 6.79 13.73
N ALA A 94 -1.11 6.30 12.60
CA ALA A 94 -1.73 4.98 12.52
C ALA A 94 -0.76 3.85 12.89
N LEU A 95 0.52 3.98 12.52
CA LEU A 95 1.58 3.04 12.88
C LEU A 95 1.80 3.00 14.39
N ILE A 96 1.88 4.15 15.04
CA ILE A 96 2.05 4.21 16.51
C ILE A 96 0.83 3.61 17.21
N ILE A 97 -0.37 4.06 16.87
CA ILE A 97 -1.62 3.63 17.51
C ILE A 97 -1.89 2.15 17.23
N GLY A 98 -1.78 1.73 15.97
CA GLY A 98 -2.00 0.34 15.56
C GLY A 98 -1.00 -0.63 16.19
N SER A 99 0.28 -0.21 16.28
CA SER A 99 1.31 -1.04 16.94
C SER A 99 1.06 -1.15 18.44
N ALA A 100 0.73 -0.05 19.11
CA ALA A 100 0.40 -0.07 20.53
C ALA A 100 -0.83 -0.94 20.82
N LEU A 101 -1.90 -0.81 20.01
CA LEU A 101 -3.10 -1.64 20.12
C LEU A 101 -2.79 -3.12 19.85
N GLY A 102 -2.04 -3.44 18.82
CA GLY A 102 -1.67 -4.82 18.48
C GLY A 102 -0.87 -5.50 19.58
N ILE A 103 0.11 -4.79 20.17
CA ILE A 103 0.88 -5.27 21.31
C ILE A 103 -0.04 -5.47 22.54
N ALA A 104 -0.87 -4.49 22.86
CA ALA A 104 -1.78 -4.57 24.00
C ALA A 104 -2.75 -5.76 23.89
N VAL A 105 -3.39 -5.91 22.72
CA VAL A 105 -4.33 -7.02 22.44
C VAL A 105 -3.61 -8.38 22.53
N SER A 106 -2.35 -8.44 22.10
CA SER A 106 -1.57 -9.68 22.17
C SER A 106 -1.16 -10.07 23.60
N GLN A 107 -1.04 -9.09 24.52
CA GLN A 107 -0.61 -9.33 25.91
C GLN A 107 -1.76 -9.73 26.83
N TRP A 108 -2.94 -9.16 26.64
CA TRP A 108 -4.07 -9.33 27.56
C TRP A 108 -5.22 -10.10 26.94
N ARG A 109 -5.55 -11.26 27.51
CA ARG A 109 -6.63 -12.14 27.04
C ARG A 109 -7.98 -11.42 26.94
N VAL A 110 -8.28 -10.52 27.87
CA VAL A 110 -9.53 -9.74 27.87
C VAL A 110 -9.61 -8.82 26.67
N LEU A 111 -8.52 -8.10 26.35
CA LEU A 111 -8.45 -7.25 25.17
C LEU A 111 -8.51 -8.07 23.88
N ARG A 112 -7.92 -9.26 23.89
CA ARG A 112 -7.95 -10.16 22.72
C ARG A 112 -9.38 -10.57 22.35
N VAL A 113 -10.19 -10.95 23.32
CA VAL A 113 -11.57 -11.38 23.08
C VAL A 113 -12.47 -10.19 22.71
N GLY A 114 -12.37 -9.07 23.41
CA GLY A 114 -13.21 -7.89 23.19
C GLY A 114 -12.75 -7.05 22.02
N VAL A 115 -11.53 -6.53 22.08
CA VAL A 115 -11.01 -5.56 21.09
C VAL A 115 -10.58 -6.24 19.79
N GLY A 116 -10.09 -7.49 19.86
CA GLY A 116 -9.66 -8.22 18.66
C GLY A 116 -10.76 -8.39 17.62
N SER A 117 -11.99 -8.73 18.06
CA SER A 117 -13.15 -8.82 17.18
C SER A 117 -13.58 -7.44 16.62
N MET A 118 -13.48 -6.38 17.44
CA MET A 118 -13.76 -5.01 17.00
C MET A 118 -12.75 -4.52 15.93
N ILE A 119 -11.46 -4.83 16.10
CA ILE A 119 -10.42 -4.50 15.11
C ILE A 119 -10.77 -5.10 13.76
N THR A 120 -11.19 -6.38 13.73
CA THR A 120 -11.61 -7.04 12.49
C THR A 120 -12.89 -6.41 11.93
N GLY A 121 -13.86 -6.11 12.79
CA GLY A 121 -15.11 -5.44 12.39
C GLY A 121 -14.87 -4.05 11.77
N LEU A 122 -13.96 -3.25 12.34
CA LEU A 122 -13.60 -1.93 11.80
C LEU A 122 -12.98 -2.02 10.40
N GLN A 123 -12.25 -3.09 10.10
CA GLN A 123 -11.65 -3.30 8.77
C GLN A 123 -12.69 -3.62 7.68
N THR A 124 -13.83 -4.19 8.03
CA THR A 124 -14.90 -4.49 7.07
C THR A 124 -15.70 -3.25 6.70
N MET A 125 -15.64 -2.21 7.52
CA MET A 125 -16.37 -0.96 7.28
C MET A 125 -15.62 -0.09 6.27
N PRO A 126 -16.27 0.37 5.18
CA PRO A 126 -15.66 1.31 4.24
C PRO A 126 -15.20 2.58 4.95
N SER A 127 -13.93 2.98 4.76
CA SER A 127 -13.38 4.16 5.42
C SER A 127 -14.16 5.45 5.11
N ILE A 128 -14.77 5.54 3.93
CA ILE A 128 -15.61 6.69 3.54
C ILE A 128 -16.81 6.88 4.48
N ALA A 129 -17.33 5.81 5.09
CA ALA A 129 -18.48 5.88 5.99
C ALA A 129 -18.16 6.63 7.30
N TRP A 130 -16.87 6.82 7.63
CA TRP A 130 -16.44 7.58 8.80
C TRP A 130 -16.40 9.09 8.59
N PHE A 131 -16.43 9.58 7.34
CA PHE A 131 -16.31 11.01 7.07
C PHE A 131 -17.45 11.87 7.64
N PRO A 132 -18.74 11.47 7.60
CA PRO A 132 -19.79 12.25 8.21
C PRO A 132 -19.52 12.50 9.70
N LEU A 133 -19.09 11.46 10.43
CA LEU A 133 -18.71 11.59 11.84
C LEU A 133 -17.45 12.44 12.01
N ALA A 134 -16.44 12.23 11.18
CA ALA A 134 -15.21 13.01 11.24
C ALA A 134 -15.47 14.52 11.01
N ILE A 135 -16.31 14.85 10.02
CA ILE A 135 -16.69 16.25 9.73
C ILE A 135 -17.52 16.84 10.88
N LEU A 136 -18.41 16.06 11.47
CA LEU A 136 -19.18 16.49 12.64
C LEU A 136 -18.28 16.82 13.85
N LEU A 137 -17.24 16.01 14.08
CA LEU A 137 -16.35 16.18 15.24
C LEU A 137 -15.26 17.24 15.00
N PHE A 138 -14.72 17.34 13.82
CA PHE A 138 -13.53 18.15 13.53
C PHE A 138 -13.77 19.28 12.52
N GLY A 139 -14.96 19.32 11.89
CA GLY A 139 -15.25 20.25 10.79
C GLY A 139 -14.53 19.86 9.49
N LEU A 140 -14.57 20.74 8.50
CA LEU A 140 -13.87 20.59 7.21
C LEU A 140 -12.39 21.01 7.37
N ARG A 141 -11.61 20.20 8.09
CA ARG A 141 -10.22 20.49 8.44
C ARG A 141 -9.33 19.26 8.24
N GLU A 142 -8.01 19.50 8.26
CA GLU A 142 -6.97 18.45 8.21
C GLU A 142 -7.20 17.33 9.24
N SER A 143 -7.68 17.68 10.44
CA SER A 143 -7.94 16.74 11.51
C SER A 143 -9.02 15.69 11.16
N ALA A 144 -10.02 16.07 10.35
CA ALA A 144 -11.03 15.12 9.88
C ALA A 144 -10.40 14.06 8.92
N ILE A 145 -9.55 14.52 8.01
CA ILE A 145 -8.83 13.62 7.09
C ILE A 145 -7.90 12.69 7.89
N MET A 146 -7.10 13.25 8.81
CA MET A 146 -6.17 12.48 9.66
C MET A 146 -6.89 11.44 10.50
N PHE A 147 -8.03 11.77 11.09
CA PHE A 147 -8.84 10.84 11.89
C PHE A 147 -9.24 9.61 11.06
N VAL A 148 -9.73 9.81 9.84
CA VAL A 148 -10.18 8.69 8.99
C VAL A 148 -9.00 7.87 8.45
N ILE A 149 -7.85 8.49 8.16
CA ILE A 149 -6.63 7.77 7.80
C ILE A 149 -6.21 6.83 8.93
N ILE A 150 -6.19 7.34 10.17
CA ILE A 150 -5.79 6.56 11.36
C ILE A 150 -6.77 5.41 11.60
N LEU A 151 -8.07 5.67 11.58
CA LEU A 151 -9.11 4.65 11.74
C LEU A 151 -9.04 3.57 10.66
N GLY A 152 -8.73 3.94 9.43
CA GLY A 152 -8.59 2.98 8.34
C GLY A 152 -7.34 2.11 8.45
N ALA A 153 -6.21 2.69 8.85
CA ALA A 153 -4.92 2.02 8.80
C ALA A 153 -4.54 1.29 10.10
N ALA A 154 -4.82 1.86 11.27
CA ALA A 154 -4.40 1.32 12.57
C ALA A 154 -4.91 -0.11 12.84
N PRO A 155 -6.15 -0.49 12.49
CA PRO A 155 -6.63 -1.86 12.67
C PRO A 155 -5.82 -2.89 11.88
N SER A 156 -5.41 -2.57 10.64
CA SER A 156 -4.59 -3.48 9.81
C SER A 156 -3.19 -3.66 10.37
N ILE A 157 -2.59 -2.61 10.89
CA ILE A 157 -1.28 -2.65 11.55
C ILE A 157 -1.37 -3.48 12.83
N ALA A 158 -2.41 -3.27 13.63
CA ALA A 158 -2.66 -4.06 14.85
C ALA A 158 -2.82 -5.54 14.53
N ASN A 159 -3.63 -5.89 13.52
CA ASN A 159 -3.79 -7.28 13.07
C ASN A 159 -2.47 -7.90 12.60
N GLY A 160 -1.62 -7.14 11.90
CA GLY A 160 -0.30 -7.61 11.49
C GLY A 160 0.57 -8.04 12.67
N ILE A 161 0.51 -7.30 13.80
CA ILE A 161 1.21 -7.66 15.04
C ILE A 161 0.57 -8.87 15.70
N ILE A 162 -0.76 -8.88 15.85
CA ILE A 162 -1.51 -9.96 16.49
C ILE A 162 -1.23 -11.29 15.77
N SER A 163 -1.45 -11.33 14.45
CA SER A 163 -1.19 -12.51 13.63
C SER A 163 0.28 -12.92 13.70
N GLY A 164 1.22 -11.97 13.63
CA GLY A 164 2.64 -12.27 13.71
C GLY A 164 3.05 -12.90 15.03
N ILE A 165 2.45 -12.49 16.14
CA ILE A 165 2.71 -13.09 17.47
C ILE A 165 2.06 -14.48 17.57
N ASP A 166 0.85 -14.66 17.03
CA ASP A 166 0.11 -15.91 17.07
C ASP A 166 0.75 -17.01 16.20
N GLU A 167 1.34 -16.61 15.07
CA GLU A 167 2.00 -17.51 14.14
C GLU A 167 3.41 -17.97 14.58
N VAL A 168 3.94 -17.47 15.71
CA VAL A 168 5.27 -17.89 16.18
C VAL A 168 5.25 -19.39 16.54
N PRO A 169 6.10 -20.22 15.88
CA PRO A 169 6.11 -21.65 16.13
C PRO A 169 6.41 -22.00 17.59
N PRO A 170 5.65 -22.93 18.21
CA PRO A 170 5.89 -23.34 19.59
C PRO A 170 7.30 -23.93 19.82
N SER A 171 7.92 -24.51 18.79
CA SER A 171 9.30 -24.98 18.82
C SER A 171 10.29 -23.83 19.07
N LEU A 172 10.09 -22.69 18.41
CA LEU A 172 10.94 -21.52 18.57
C LEU A 172 10.79 -20.91 19.98
N LEU A 173 9.58 -20.92 20.53
CA LEU A 173 9.32 -20.45 21.89
C LEU A 173 9.99 -21.35 22.92
N ARG A 174 9.96 -22.68 22.72
CA ARG A 174 10.64 -23.66 23.59
C ARG A 174 12.16 -23.52 23.52
N ALA A 175 12.73 -23.40 22.31
CA ALA A 175 14.16 -23.17 22.13
C ALA A 175 14.62 -21.89 22.84
N GLY A 176 13.89 -20.78 22.68
CA GLY A 176 14.17 -19.52 23.37
C GLY A 176 14.12 -19.68 24.89
N HIS A 177 13.17 -20.46 25.41
CA HIS A 177 13.07 -20.72 26.87
C HIS A 177 14.27 -21.52 27.39
N MET A 178 14.73 -22.54 26.66
CA MET A 178 15.92 -23.32 27.02
C MET A 178 17.19 -22.45 27.02
N LEU A 179 17.27 -21.44 26.15
CA LEU A 179 18.36 -20.47 26.10
C LEU A 179 18.20 -19.35 27.15
N GLY A 180 17.25 -19.44 28.08
CA GLY A 180 17.06 -18.48 29.16
C GLY A 180 16.24 -17.24 28.79
N ALA A 181 15.63 -17.17 27.59
CA ALA A 181 14.78 -16.04 27.21
C ALA A 181 13.44 -16.07 27.97
N ARG A 182 13.27 -15.16 28.92
CA ARG A 182 12.06 -15.02 29.76
C ARG A 182 11.55 -13.57 29.72
N GLY A 183 10.26 -13.36 29.98
CA GLY A 183 9.64 -12.03 30.06
C GLY A 183 9.95 -11.16 28.83
N VAL A 184 10.42 -9.95 29.05
CA VAL A 184 10.74 -8.97 27.97
C VAL A 184 11.81 -9.50 27.01
N ASN A 185 12.82 -10.24 27.50
CA ASN A 185 13.86 -10.83 26.67
C ASN A 185 13.29 -11.84 25.66
N ARG A 186 12.28 -12.64 26.05
CA ARG A 186 11.57 -13.54 25.12
C ARG A 186 10.89 -12.75 23.99
N TYR A 187 10.20 -11.66 24.34
CA TYR A 187 9.55 -10.82 23.32
C TYR A 187 10.57 -10.17 22.38
N ARG A 188 11.59 -9.54 22.94
CA ARG A 188 12.59 -8.78 22.15
C ARG A 188 13.41 -9.67 21.23
N HIS A 189 13.83 -10.86 21.66
CA HIS A 189 14.80 -11.68 20.92
C HIS A 189 14.17 -12.89 20.21
N VAL A 190 12.94 -13.28 20.56
CA VAL A 190 12.27 -14.43 19.94
C VAL A 190 10.99 -14.02 19.23
N VAL A 191 10.03 -13.45 19.94
CA VAL A 191 8.68 -13.20 19.44
C VAL A 191 8.66 -12.07 18.39
N LEU A 192 9.16 -10.89 18.74
CA LEU A 192 9.15 -9.74 17.83
C LEU A 192 9.96 -9.99 16.53
N PRO A 193 11.17 -10.58 16.59
CA PRO A 193 11.84 -10.96 15.38
C PRO A 193 11.06 -11.97 14.53
N ALA A 194 10.43 -12.95 15.13
CA ALA A 194 9.62 -13.95 14.40
C ALA A 194 8.35 -13.35 13.81
N ALA A 195 7.71 -12.39 14.49
CA ALA A 195 6.49 -11.70 14.05
C ALA A 195 6.73 -10.66 12.94
N LEU A 196 7.99 -10.24 12.70
CA LEU A 196 8.31 -9.13 11.79
C LEU A 196 7.75 -9.31 10.36
N PRO A 197 7.78 -10.48 9.72
CA PRO A 197 7.22 -10.65 8.37
C PRO A 197 5.71 -10.36 8.31
N SER A 198 4.93 -10.87 9.27
CA SER A 198 3.49 -10.62 9.38
C SER A 198 3.21 -9.16 9.73
N TYR A 199 4.02 -8.53 10.58
CA TYR A 199 3.94 -7.10 10.87
C TYR A 199 4.16 -6.25 9.60
N ILE A 200 5.16 -6.54 8.79
CA ILE A 200 5.40 -5.82 7.53
C ILE A 200 4.22 -6.01 6.55
N SER A 201 3.62 -7.20 6.52
CA SER A 201 2.40 -7.43 5.74
C SER A 201 1.23 -6.57 6.25
N GLY A 202 1.09 -6.44 7.56
CA GLY A 202 0.14 -5.54 8.21
C GLY A 202 0.40 -4.06 7.90
N LEU A 203 1.66 -3.63 7.84
CA LEU A 203 2.04 -2.27 7.43
C LEU A 203 1.67 -2.00 5.96
N LYS A 204 1.96 -2.95 5.07
CA LYS A 204 1.58 -2.84 3.66
C LYS A 204 0.07 -2.69 3.50
N GLN A 205 -0.71 -3.52 4.18
CA GLN A 205 -2.17 -3.44 4.15
C GLN A 205 -2.68 -2.14 4.80
N GLY A 206 -2.08 -1.73 5.92
CA GLY A 206 -2.37 -0.47 6.60
C GLY A 206 -2.15 0.73 5.70
N TRP A 207 -1.03 0.77 4.94
CA TRP A 207 -0.81 1.81 3.95
C TRP A 207 -1.88 1.84 2.86
N ALA A 208 -2.28 0.68 2.34
CA ALA A 208 -3.32 0.61 1.32
C ALA A 208 -4.69 1.13 1.83
N PHE A 209 -5.00 0.93 3.11
CA PHE A 209 -6.18 1.54 3.74
C PHE A 209 -5.99 3.04 3.98
N ALA A 210 -4.81 3.47 4.46
CA ALA A 210 -4.48 4.88 4.63
C ALA A 210 -4.64 5.66 3.33
N TRP A 211 -4.08 5.13 2.23
CA TRP A 211 -4.16 5.76 0.91
C TRP A 211 -5.59 5.93 0.41
N ARG A 212 -6.42 4.90 0.53
CA ARG A 212 -7.84 4.98 0.16
C ARG A 212 -8.62 5.96 1.03
N SER A 213 -8.36 5.97 2.33
CA SER A 213 -8.98 6.91 3.27
C SER A 213 -8.57 8.36 2.97
N LEU A 214 -7.28 8.59 2.69
CA LEU A 214 -6.76 9.90 2.31
C LEU A 214 -7.45 10.43 1.05
N MET A 215 -7.49 9.61 -0.01
CA MET A 215 -8.14 10.00 -1.28
C MET A 215 -9.62 10.32 -1.07
N ALA A 216 -10.36 9.48 -0.33
CA ALA A 216 -11.74 9.76 0.01
C ALA A 216 -11.89 11.07 0.82
N GLY A 217 -10.93 11.33 1.73
CA GLY A 217 -10.89 12.55 2.53
C GLY A 217 -10.71 13.82 1.70
N GLU A 218 -9.73 13.83 0.85
CA GLU A 218 -9.43 14.97 -0.01
C GLU A 218 -10.53 15.26 -1.04
N LEU A 219 -11.31 14.23 -1.43
CA LEU A 219 -12.49 14.42 -2.29
C LEU A 219 -13.67 15.07 -1.57
N LEU A 220 -13.82 14.83 -0.25
CA LEU A 220 -14.96 15.29 0.54
C LEU A 220 -14.65 16.54 1.35
N VAL A 221 -13.41 16.69 1.80
CA VAL A 221 -12.95 17.78 2.66
C VAL A 221 -11.98 18.64 1.87
N LEU A 222 -12.53 19.64 1.16
CA LEU A 222 -11.72 20.60 0.42
C LEU A 222 -11.22 21.68 1.40
N ILE A 223 -9.90 21.82 1.51
CA ILE A 223 -9.27 22.79 2.39
C ILE A 223 -8.70 23.92 1.53
N PRO A 224 -9.21 25.16 1.70
CA PRO A 224 -8.65 26.32 1.02
C PRO A 224 -7.14 26.45 1.30
N ASP A 225 -6.37 26.98 0.36
CA ASP A 225 -4.93 27.23 0.46
C ASP A 225 -4.04 25.98 0.58
N HIS A 226 -4.62 24.78 0.63
CA HIS A 226 -3.91 23.51 0.65
C HIS A 226 -4.29 22.64 -0.55
N PRO A 227 -3.80 22.97 -1.77
CA PRO A 227 -4.08 22.19 -2.96
C PRO A 227 -3.64 20.75 -2.79
N SER A 228 -4.44 19.78 -3.26
CA SER A 228 -4.18 18.35 -3.10
C SER A 228 -4.68 17.58 -4.31
N LEU A 229 -4.18 16.36 -4.52
CA LEU A 229 -4.58 15.52 -5.66
C LEU A 229 -6.07 15.19 -5.64
N GLY A 230 -6.64 14.87 -4.47
CA GLY A 230 -8.07 14.63 -4.33
C GLY A 230 -8.89 15.90 -4.54
N GLY A 231 -8.38 17.06 -4.13
CA GLY A 231 -8.99 18.36 -4.39
C GLY A 231 -9.01 18.68 -5.89
N ALA A 232 -7.88 18.50 -6.58
CA ALA A 232 -7.77 18.67 -8.03
C ALA A 232 -8.72 17.72 -8.80
N LEU A 233 -8.81 16.48 -8.36
CA LEU A 233 -9.74 15.49 -8.92
C LEU A 233 -11.21 15.94 -8.73
N SER A 234 -11.55 16.48 -7.56
CA SER A 234 -12.90 17.02 -7.28
C SER A 234 -13.21 18.24 -8.13
N LEU A 235 -12.24 19.15 -8.30
CA LEU A 235 -12.37 20.32 -9.15
C LEU A 235 -12.58 19.94 -10.61
N ALA A 236 -11.76 19.04 -11.15
CA ALA A 236 -11.90 18.53 -12.52
C ALA A 236 -13.28 17.90 -12.77
N ARG A 237 -13.81 17.17 -11.77
CA ARG A 237 -15.16 16.59 -11.82
C ARG A 237 -16.25 17.68 -11.88
N THR A 238 -16.18 18.68 -11.03
CA THR A 238 -17.20 19.74 -10.95
C THR A 238 -17.15 20.67 -12.16
N SER A 239 -15.96 20.83 -12.75
CA SER A 239 -15.74 21.64 -13.96
C SER A 239 -16.00 20.86 -15.26
N LEU A 240 -16.45 19.57 -15.17
CA LEU A 240 -16.69 18.69 -16.33
C LEU A 240 -15.45 18.50 -17.24
N GLN A 241 -14.26 18.59 -16.69
CA GLN A 241 -12.97 18.36 -17.36
C GLN A 241 -12.56 16.88 -17.22
N ALA A 242 -13.19 16.02 -18.01
CA ALA A 242 -12.99 14.58 -17.86
C ALA A 242 -11.57 14.12 -18.23
N ASP A 243 -10.88 14.82 -19.12
CA ASP A 243 -9.48 14.60 -19.46
C ASP A 243 -8.55 14.85 -18.28
N ARG A 244 -8.70 15.98 -17.56
CA ARG A 244 -7.98 16.26 -16.32
C ARG A 244 -8.36 15.28 -15.20
N LEU A 245 -9.65 14.96 -15.06
CA LEU A 245 -10.13 13.97 -14.08
C LEU A 245 -9.40 12.63 -14.25
N LEU A 246 -9.40 12.08 -15.47
CA LEU A 246 -8.76 10.81 -15.77
C LEU A 246 -7.22 10.88 -15.62
N ALA A 247 -6.61 12.01 -15.99
CA ALA A 247 -5.19 12.24 -15.80
C ALA A 247 -4.82 12.19 -14.29
N PHE A 248 -5.56 12.86 -13.41
CA PHE A 248 -5.34 12.78 -11.96
C PHE A 248 -5.60 11.38 -11.40
N MET A 249 -6.62 10.66 -11.90
CA MET A 249 -6.84 9.26 -11.53
C MET A 249 -5.63 8.37 -11.86
N ILE A 250 -5.01 8.57 -13.03
CA ILE A 250 -3.79 7.87 -13.42
C ILE A 250 -2.63 8.21 -12.48
N VAL A 251 -2.44 9.48 -12.12
CA VAL A 251 -1.41 9.91 -11.15
C VAL A 251 -1.61 9.21 -9.80
N ILE A 252 -2.81 9.26 -9.26
CA ILE A 252 -3.16 8.63 -7.97
C ILE A 252 -2.89 7.12 -8.01
N LEU A 253 -3.24 6.46 -9.12
CA LEU A 253 -2.96 5.04 -9.34
C LEU A 253 -1.46 4.76 -9.38
N ILE A 254 -0.68 5.55 -10.12
CA ILE A 254 0.78 5.38 -10.24
C ILE A 254 1.45 5.55 -8.88
N ILE A 255 1.10 6.58 -8.11
CA ILE A 255 1.65 6.80 -6.76
C ILE A 255 1.32 5.62 -5.86
N GLY A 256 0.06 5.17 -5.87
CA GLY A 256 -0.36 4.00 -5.09
C GLY A 256 0.44 2.74 -5.45
N MET A 257 0.64 2.46 -6.75
CA MET A 257 1.43 1.33 -7.22
C MET A 257 2.91 1.43 -6.83
N VAL A 258 3.52 2.62 -6.92
CA VAL A 258 4.92 2.83 -6.53
C VAL A 258 5.12 2.52 -5.05
N ILE A 259 4.24 3.01 -4.19
CA ILE A 259 4.37 2.77 -2.75
C ILE A 259 4.07 1.30 -2.40
N ASP A 260 3.07 0.67 -3.06
CA ASP A 260 2.84 -0.77 -2.88
C ASP A 260 4.07 -1.60 -3.29
N ALA A 261 4.75 -1.22 -4.37
CA ALA A 261 5.98 -1.86 -4.81
C ALA A 261 7.12 -1.68 -3.80
N LEU A 262 7.24 -0.52 -3.14
CA LEU A 262 8.22 -0.29 -2.07
C LEU A 262 7.97 -1.23 -0.89
N PHE A 263 6.73 -1.32 -0.39
CA PHE A 263 6.37 -2.25 0.69
C PHE A 263 6.58 -3.72 0.30
N SER A 264 6.25 -4.08 -0.94
CA SER A 264 6.45 -5.43 -1.46
C SER A 264 7.94 -5.81 -1.50
N THR A 265 8.80 -4.87 -1.91
CA THR A 265 10.25 -5.06 -1.94
C THR A 265 10.81 -5.20 -0.53
N LEU A 266 10.35 -4.36 0.41
CA LEU A 266 10.73 -4.45 1.81
C LEU A 266 10.33 -5.79 2.43
N SER A 267 9.10 -6.25 2.14
CA SER A 267 8.60 -7.55 2.60
C SER A 267 9.45 -8.71 2.07
N LYS A 268 9.78 -8.70 0.79
CA LYS A 268 10.67 -9.69 0.17
C LYS A 268 12.04 -9.71 0.83
N PHE A 269 12.67 -8.55 0.97
CA PHE A 269 13.99 -8.42 1.58
C PHE A 269 14.05 -8.99 3.00
N VAL A 270 13.03 -8.73 3.82
CA VAL A 270 12.95 -9.25 5.19
C VAL A 270 12.74 -10.77 5.21
N ARG A 271 11.90 -11.30 4.31
CA ARG A 271 11.67 -12.76 4.19
C ARG A 271 12.93 -13.49 3.71
N GLU A 272 13.62 -12.94 2.72
CA GLU A 272 14.87 -13.51 2.19
C GLU A 272 15.96 -13.58 3.26
N ARG A 273 16.18 -12.50 4.01
CA ARG A 273 17.15 -12.49 5.12
C ARG A 273 16.85 -13.50 6.23
N ARG A 274 15.63 -14.00 6.30
CA ARG A 274 15.18 -14.96 7.32
C ARG A 274 15.03 -16.38 6.80
N GLY A 275 15.46 -16.67 5.58
CA GLY A 275 15.38 -18.00 4.99
C GLY A 275 13.95 -18.48 4.74
N LEU A 276 12.97 -17.59 4.66
CA LEU A 276 11.55 -17.89 4.42
C LEU A 276 11.21 -17.86 2.91
N THR A 277 12.19 -17.93 2.05
CA THR A 277 12.06 -18.02 0.60
C THR A 277 11.97 -19.49 0.22
N GLY A 278 10.76 -20.01 0.03
CA GLY A 278 10.56 -21.39 -0.43
C GLY A 278 9.36 -22.13 0.18
N LEU A 279 8.49 -21.44 0.89
CA LEU A 279 7.20 -21.99 1.36
C LEU A 279 6.04 -21.36 0.62
#